data_9c019a5b2fba1f363dbeac569771a67b
#
_entry.id   9c019a5b2fba1f363dbeac569771a67b
#
_cell.length_a   1.000
_cell.length_b   1.000
_cell.length_c   1.000
_cell.angle_alpha   90.00
_cell.angle_beta   90.00
_cell.angle_gamma   90.00
#
_symmetry.space_group_name_H-M   'P 1'
#
loop_
_entity.id
_entity.type
_entity.pdbx_description
1 polymer ?
#
loop_
_entity_poly.entity_id
_entity_poly.type
_entity_poly.pdbx_seq_one_letter_code
_entity_poly.pdbx_strand_id
1 'polypeptide(L)'
;LGGAIRDTPDTHGDKYAGSKLKLIPHILSLFDELQVETVFDGFSGTTRVSQALVKSGFKVTSNDISEWSYVFGLCYLKNKKKASEYKELIEHLNSIKGYDGWFTENYGGHDFLGSAIQPDGTKKPWQIHNTRKLDGIRDEIDALCLPEIEKAVALTSLILAMDEVDSTLGHFTSYLKDWSSRSYKEMRLKVPKIFENTEENVVLKGDIFDSMKNIAVDFAYLDPPYGSNNEKMPPSRVRYASYYHVWATICKNDKPPVFGAALRREDTSDRVAATVFEEFRKDDDGHFIAVKA
;
A
#
# COMPACT_ATOMS: atom_id res chain seq x y z
N LEU A 1 33.97 14.03 -11.02
CA LEU A 1 33.01 13.72 -9.98
C LEU A 1 32.23 12.46 -10.40
N GLY A 2 32.81 11.27 -10.23
CA GLY A 2 32.23 9.99 -10.58
C GLY A 2 32.35 9.04 -9.39
N GLY A 3 31.57 9.29 -8.33
CA GLY A 3 31.35 8.28 -7.30
C GLY A 3 30.62 7.09 -7.93
N ALA A 4 31.00 5.86 -7.59
CA ALA A 4 30.30 4.67 -8.03
C ALA A 4 28.84 4.74 -7.50
N ILE A 5 27.85 4.61 -8.41
CA ILE A 5 26.44 4.54 -8.04
C ILE A 5 26.25 3.27 -7.19
N ARG A 6 25.67 3.40 -5.99
CA ARG A 6 25.38 2.26 -5.14
C ARG A 6 24.35 1.35 -5.79
N ASP A 7 24.49 0.05 -5.59
CA ASP A 7 23.44 -0.90 -5.95
C ASP A 7 22.18 -0.68 -5.12
N THR A 8 21.01 -0.84 -5.75
CA THR A 8 19.74 -0.76 -5.05
C THR A 8 19.55 -2.01 -4.18
N PRO A 9 19.40 -1.87 -2.85
CA PRO A 9 19.04 -3.00 -2.00
C PRO A 9 17.73 -3.65 -2.43
N ASP A 10 17.63 -4.98 -2.31
CA ASP A 10 16.37 -5.68 -2.58
C ASP A 10 15.28 -5.21 -1.61
N THR A 11 14.13 -4.82 -2.17
CA THR A 11 12.96 -4.35 -1.43
C THR A 11 11.74 -5.18 -1.81
N HIS A 12 10.77 -5.29 -0.92
CA HIS A 12 9.57 -6.07 -1.12
C HIS A 12 8.31 -5.22 -1.06
N GLY A 13 7.32 -5.56 -1.87
CA GLY A 13 6.02 -4.91 -1.91
C GLY A 13 5.34 -5.07 -3.26
N ASP A 14 4.09 -4.67 -3.32
CA ASP A 14 3.24 -4.78 -4.49
C ASP A 14 3.65 -3.85 -5.64
N LYS A 15 3.09 -4.11 -6.80
CA LYS A 15 3.10 -3.15 -7.90
C LYS A 15 2.32 -1.92 -7.47
N TYR A 16 2.96 -0.77 -7.59
CA TYR A 16 2.46 0.47 -7.06
C TYR A 16 2.68 1.61 -8.06
N ALA A 17 1.65 2.40 -8.29
CA ALA A 17 1.74 3.58 -9.13
C ALA A 17 2.66 4.61 -8.45
N GLY A 18 3.71 5.04 -9.13
CA GLY A 18 4.68 6.00 -8.59
C GLY A 18 5.89 5.37 -7.89
N SER A 19 6.16 4.07 -8.10
CA SER A 19 7.36 3.42 -7.57
C SER A 19 8.64 4.17 -7.96
N LYS A 20 9.46 4.52 -6.97
CA LYS A 20 10.72 5.27 -7.14
C LYS A 20 11.97 4.40 -7.13
N LEU A 21 11.82 3.08 -7.32
CA LEU A 21 12.94 2.12 -7.26
C LEU A 21 14.16 2.53 -8.12
N LYS A 22 13.91 3.12 -9.30
CA LYS A 22 14.98 3.59 -10.19
C LYS A 22 15.76 4.80 -9.64
N LEU A 23 15.18 5.54 -8.71
CA LEU A 23 15.81 6.71 -8.10
C LEU A 23 16.64 6.36 -6.86
N ILE A 24 16.42 5.20 -6.25
CA ILE A 24 17.10 4.81 -5.00
C ILE A 24 18.61 4.90 -5.11
N PRO A 25 19.30 4.38 -6.16
CA PRO A 25 20.75 4.50 -6.26
C PRO A 25 21.25 5.94 -6.22
N HIS A 26 20.53 6.85 -6.88
CA HIS A 26 20.87 8.27 -6.89
C HIS A 26 20.66 8.93 -5.52
N ILE A 27 19.55 8.59 -4.84
CA ILE A 27 19.26 9.07 -3.50
C ILE A 27 20.36 8.62 -2.53
N LEU A 28 20.75 7.36 -2.56
CA LEU A 28 21.80 6.81 -1.69
C LEU A 28 23.15 7.49 -1.93
N SER A 29 23.52 7.71 -3.19
CA SER A 29 24.77 8.42 -3.54
C SER A 29 24.78 9.85 -3.01
N LEU A 30 23.64 10.56 -3.10
CA LEU A 30 23.51 11.90 -2.55
C LEU A 30 23.66 11.92 -1.04
N PHE A 31 23.09 10.94 -0.33
CA PHE A 31 23.18 10.85 1.13
C PHE A 31 24.63 10.59 1.60
N ASP A 32 25.39 9.81 0.86
CA ASP A 32 26.82 9.63 1.14
C ASP A 32 27.62 10.95 1.03
N GLU A 33 27.35 11.72 -0.01
CA GLU A 33 28.00 13.02 -0.22
C GLU A 33 27.67 14.02 0.90
N LEU A 34 26.44 13.98 1.41
CA LEU A 34 25.95 14.90 2.42
C LEU A 34 26.17 14.41 3.86
N GLN A 35 26.77 13.23 4.06
CA GLN A 35 26.98 12.61 5.38
C GLN A 35 25.68 12.48 6.19
N VAL A 36 24.59 12.06 5.54
CA VAL A 36 23.29 11.85 6.17
C VAL A 36 23.32 10.57 7.01
N GLU A 37 22.77 10.58 8.21
CA GLU A 37 22.56 9.41 9.06
C GLU A 37 21.07 9.13 9.31
N THR A 38 20.29 10.18 9.43
CA THR A 38 18.85 10.10 9.76
C THR A 38 17.99 10.68 8.64
N VAL A 39 16.95 9.95 8.25
CA VAL A 39 16.07 10.33 7.13
C VAL A 39 14.61 10.29 7.55
N PHE A 40 13.86 11.30 7.15
CA PHE A 40 12.41 11.31 7.19
C PHE A 40 11.84 11.02 5.81
N ASP A 41 11.10 9.92 5.66
CA ASP A 41 10.34 9.58 4.46
C ASP A 41 8.87 10.01 4.68
N GLY A 42 8.52 11.17 4.18
CA GLY A 42 7.25 11.84 4.51
C GLY A 42 6.01 11.25 3.84
N PHE A 43 6.18 10.50 2.75
CA PHE A 43 5.12 9.86 1.97
C PHE A 43 5.54 8.44 1.61
N SER A 44 5.63 7.58 2.63
CA SER A 44 6.32 6.29 2.50
C SER A 44 5.60 5.26 1.61
N GLY A 45 4.30 5.39 1.39
CA GLY A 45 3.54 4.52 0.49
C GLY A 45 3.78 3.04 0.78
N THR A 46 4.26 2.29 -0.22
CA THR A 46 4.62 0.86 -0.04
C THR A 46 5.94 0.65 0.70
N THR A 47 6.54 1.70 1.23
CA THR A 47 7.78 1.71 2.03
C THR A 47 9.05 1.27 1.31
N ARG A 48 9.04 1.16 -0.02
CA ARG A 48 10.19 0.67 -0.77
C ARG A 48 11.44 1.54 -0.63
N VAL A 49 11.26 2.87 -0.62
CA VAL A 49 12.38 3.81 -0.37
C VAL A 49 12.88 3.64 1.06
N SER A 50 11.97 3.65 2.05
CA SER A 50 12.31 3.43 3.45
C SER A 50 13.06 2.10 3.68
N GLN A 51 12.60 0.99 3.07
CA GLN A 51 13.29 -0.31 3.15
C GLN A 51 14.72 -0.24 2.61
N ALA A 52 14.91 0.38 1.45
CA ALA A 52 16.23 0.53 0.85
C ALA A 52 17.17 1.36 1.73
N LEU A 53 16.66 2.45 2.31
CA LEU A 53 17.41 3.31 3.23
C LEU A 53 17.84 2.56 4.48
N VAL A 54 16.92 1.83 5.14
CA VAL A 54 17.24 1.03 6.32
C VAL A 54 18.27 -0.04 6.02
N LYS A 55 18.10 -0.76 4.90
CA LYS A 55 19.09 -1.78 4.45
C LYS A 55 20.46 -1.18 4.10
N SER A 56 20.52 0.10 3.80
CA SER A 56 21.75 0.84 3.54
C SER A 56 22.37 1.47 4.80
N GLY A 57 21.79 1.23 5.98
CA GLY A 57 22.32 1.65 7.27
C GLY A 57 21.79 3.00 7.78
N PHE A 58 20.81 3.61 7.12
CA PHE A 58 20.18 4.85 7.58
C PHE A 58 19.12 4.55 8.63
N LYS A 59 19.00 5.43 9.63
CA LYS A 59 17.88 5.44 10.56
C LYS A 59 16.72 6.21 9.93
N VAL A 60 15.57 5.55 9.79
CA VAL A 60 14.42 6.08 9.05
C VAL A 60 13.25 6.36 9.98
N THR A 61 12.66 7.53 9.81
CA THR A 61 11.31 7.85 10.27
C THR A 61 10.40 7.89 9.04
N SER A 62 9.52 6.91 8.89
CA SER A 62 8.54 6.88 7.80
C SER A 62 7.21 7.46 8.24
N ASN A 63 6.51 8.14 7.34
CA ASN A 63 5.17 8.67 7.57
C ASN A 63 4.31 8.49 6.33
N ASP A 64 3.05 8.18 6.55
CA ASP A 64 2.00 8.24 5.52
C ASP A 64 0.65 8.44 6.20
N ILE A 65 -0.31 8.98 5.47
CA ILE A 65 -1.68 9.12 5.97
C ILE A 65 -2.45 7.79 5.89
N SER A 66 -2.01 6.86 5.03
CA SER A 66 -2.70 5.62 4.72
C SER A 66 -2.46 4.54 5.77
N GLU A 67 -3.53 3.87 6.19
CA GLU A 67 -3.47 2.73 7.12
C GLU A 67 -2.56 1.61 6.60
N TRP A 68 -2.71 1.25 5.33
CA TRP A 68 -1.92 0.18 4.72
C TRP A 68 -0.43 0.51 4.65
N SER A 69 -0.06 1.77 4.45
CA SER A 69 1.35 2.19 4.49
C SER A 69 1.93 2.07 5.89
N TYR A 70 1.17 2.45 6.93
CA TYR A 70 1.56 2.25 8.32
C TYR A 70 1.80 0.77 8.64
N VAL A 71 0.89 -0.11 8.20
CA VAL A 71 1.02 -1.56 8.35
C VAL A 71 2.28 -2.09 7.66
N PHE A 72 2.55 -1.67 6.42
CA PHE A 72 3.79 -2.03 5.73
C PHE A 72 5.03 -1.52 6.45
N GLY A 73 4.98 -0.31 6.97
CA GLY A 73 6.06 0.27 7.79
C GLY A 73 6.37 -0.58 9.02
N LEU A 74 5.36 -0.97 9.78
CA LEU A 74 5.52 -1.87 10.93
C LEU A 74 6.13 -3.20 10.51
N CYS A 75 5.63 -3.80 9.42
CA CYS A 75 6.10 -5.08 8.91
C CYS A 75 7.58 -5.05 8.51
N TYR A 76 7.99 -4.04 7.73
CA TYR A 76 9.34 -4.02 7.15
C TYR A 76 10.36 -3.23 7.99
N LEU A 77 9.96 -2.18 8.68
CA LEU A 77 10.88 -1.27 9.36
C LEU A 77 10.95 -1.47 10.88
N LYS A 78 9.94 -2.08 11.48
CA LYS A 78 9.89 -2.36 12.93
C LYS A 78 10.11 -3.82 13.29
N ASN A 79 10.02 -4.73 12.31
CA ASN A 79 10.20 -6.15 12.58
C ASN A 79 11.65 -6.45 13.01
N LYS A 80 11.80 -7.23 14.09
CA LYS A 80 13.09 -7.71 14.62
C LYS A 80 13.20 -9.22 14.60
N LYS A 81 12.16 -9.94 14.14
CA LYS A 81 12.13 -11.40 14.06
C LYS A 81 12.60 -11.89 12.69
N LYS A 82 13.12 -13.12 12.68
CA LYS A 82 13.45 -13.84 11.44
C LYS A 82 12.21 -14.31 10.72
N ALA A 83 12.29 -14.42 9.41
CA ALA A 83 11.18 -14.94 8.61
C ALA A 83 10.74 -16.34 9.05
N SER A 84 11.66 -17.17 9.55
CA SER A 84 11.34 -18.51 10.05
C SER A 84 10.40 -18.52 11.24
N GLU A 85 10.40 -17.47 12.07
CA GLU A 85 9.55 -17.36 13.26
C GLU A 85 8.07 -17.09 12.92
N TYR A 86 7.80 -16.69 11.69
CA TYR A 86 6.43 -16.46 11.19
C TYR A 86 5.81 -17.65 10.45
N LYS A 87 6.57 -18.71 10.19
CA LYS A 87 6.10 -19.85 9.40
C LYS A 87 4.84 -20.50 9.97
N GLU A 88 4.83 -20.77 11.27
CA GLU A 88 3.66 -21.40 11.93
C GLU A 88 2.42 -20.52 11.82
N LEU A 89 2.55 -19.21 12.04
CA LEU A 89 1.44 -18.27 11.88
C LEU A 89 0.90 -18.28 10.44
N ILE A 90 1.78 -18.21 9.45
CA ILE A 90 1.37 -18.19 8.04
C ILE A 90 0.73 -19.52 7.61
N GLU A 91 1.25 -20.66 8.08
CA GLU A 91 0.66 -21.97 7.82
C GLU A 91 -0.71 -22.10 8.48
N HIS A 92 -0.85 -21.63 9.72
CA HIS A 92 -2.14 -21.59 10.39
C HIS A 92 -3.16 -20.76 9.60
N LEU A 93 -2.81 -19.53 9.21
CA LEU A 93 -3.69 -18.67 8.41
C LEU A 93 -4.07 -19.29 7.07
N ASN A 94 -3.14 -19.97 6.40
CA ASN A 94 -3.42 -20.70 5.17
C ASN A 94 -4.39 -21.87 5.36
N SER A 95 -4.48 -22.44 6.57
CA SER A 95 -5.40 -23.56 6.90
C SER A 95 -6.85 -23.11 7.12
N ILE A 96 -7.08 -21.82 7.34
CA ILE A 96 -8.40 -21.28 7.66
C ILE A 96 -9.36 -21.48 6.49
N LYS A 97 -10.56 -21.94 6.77
CA LYS A 97 -11.63 -22.11 5.78
C LYS A 97 -12.23 -20.74 5.42
N GLY A 98 -12.52 -20.57 4.15
CA GLY A 98 -13.25 -19.40 3.66
C GLY A 98 -14.76 -19.50 3.96
N TYR A 99 -15.42 -18.35 3.93
CA TYR A 99 -16.88 -18.24 4.02
C TYR A 99 -17.37 -17.01 3.25
N ASP A 100 -18.69 -16.92 3.03
CA ASP A 100 -19.30 -15.77 2.37
C ASP A 100 -19.45 -14.61 3.37
N GLY A 101 -18.41 -13.76 3.45
CA GLY A 101 -18.35 -12.60 4.30
C GLY A 101 -18.45 -11.29 3.53
N TRP A 102 -18.11 -10.19 4.18
CA TRP A 102 -18.23 -8.84 3.62
C TRP A 102 -17.38 -8.62 2.36
N PHE A 103 -16.15 -9.13 2.34
CA PHE A 103 -15.28 -9.02 1.15
C PHE A 103 -15.84 -9.82 -0.02
N THR A 104 -16.38 -11.00 0.25
CA THR A 104 -17.00 -11.85 -0.77
C THR A 104 -18.23 -11.19 -1.36
N GLU A 105 -19.10 -10.61 -0.53
CA GLU A 105 -20.29 -9.90 -0.97
C GLU A 105 -19.95 -8.73 -1.90
N ASN A 106 -18.94 -7.94 -1.55
CA ASN A 106 -18.60 -6.73 -2.30
C ASN A 106 -17.65 -7.00 -3.46
N TYR A 107 -16.64 -7.84 -3.31
CA TYR A 107 -15.53 -7.96 -4.25
C TYR A 107 -15.35 -9.35 -4.87
N GLY A 108 -16.12 -10.35 -4.44
CA GLY A 108 -16.09 -11.69 -4.99
C GLY A 108 -16.97 -11.83 -6.25
N GLY A 109 -16.43 -12.42 -7.30
CA GLY A 109 -17.18 -12.66 -8.52
C GLY A 109 -17.13 -14.11 -8.98
N HIS A 110 -18.20 -14.53 -9.67
CA HIS A 110 -18.25 -15.81 -10.37
C HIS A 110 -17.67 -15.66 -11.78
N ASP A 111 -17.11 -16.74 -12.28
CA ASP A 111 -16.63 -16.81 -13.65
C ASP A 111 -17.77 -17.16 -14.60
N PHE A 112 -18.04 -16.27 -15.55
CA PHE A 112 -19.01 -16.49 -16.62
C PHE A 112 -18.29 -16.66 -17.96
N LEU A 113 -17.73 -17.84 -18.19
CA LEU A 113 -16.98 -18.18 -19.41
C LEU A 113 -15.82 -17.22 -19.70
N GLY A 114 -15.06 -16.89 -18.67
CA GLY A 114 -13.93 -15.97 -18.74
C GLY A 114 -14.28 -14.51 -18.39
N SER A 115 -15.56 -14.15 -18.31
CA SER A 115 -16.00 -12.81 -17.97
C SER A 115 -16.08 -12.59 -16.46
N ALA A 116 -15.56 -11.44 -16.01
CA ALA A 116 -15.67 -10.95 -14.64
C ALA A 116 -16.94 -10.09 -14.41
N ILE A 117 -17.73 -9.86 -15.46
CA ILE A 117 -19.00 -9.13 -15.37
C ILE A 117 -20.04 -10.03 -14.74
N GLN A 118 -20.63 -9.56 -13.65
CA GLN A 118 -21.66 -10.27 -12.92
C GLN A 118 -23.06 -9.97 -13.52
N PRO A 119 -24.12 -10.75 -13.20
CA PRO A 119 -25.46 -10.54 -13.73
C PRO A 119 -26.05 -9.15 -13.50
N ASP A 120 -25.61 -8.45 -12.44
CA ASP A 120 -25.98 -7.07 -12.13
C ASP A 120 -25.17 -6.01 -12.91
N GLY A 121 -24.28 -6.44 -13.81
CA GLY A 121 -23.42 -5.60 -14.61
C GLY A 121 -22.15 -5.11 -13.90
N THR A 122 -21.96 -5.43 -12.62
CA THR A 122 -20.73 -5.08 -11.89
C THR A 122 -19.56 -5.95 -12.30
N LYS A 123 -18.35 -5.39 -12.22
CA LYS A 123 -17.10 -6.15 -12.38
C LYS A 123 -16.48 -6.37 -11.01
N LYS A 124 -15.79 -7.49 -10.85
CA LYS A 124 -15.18 -7.86 -9.58
C LYS A 124 -13.66 -8.03 -9.72
N PRO A 125 -12.88 -7.63 -8.69
CA PRO A 125 -11.42 -7.74 -8.73
C PRO A 125 -10.91 -9.15 -8.46
N TRP A 126 -11.68 -10.01 -7.81
CA TRP A 126 -11.28 -11.36 -7.43
C TRP A 126 -12.38 -12.38 -7.72
N GLN A 127 -11.97 -13.60 -8.05
CA GLN A 127 -12.90 -14.71 -8.05
C GLN A 127 -13.33 -15.06 -6.61
N ILE A 128 -14.56 -15.52 -6.47
CA ILE A 128 -15.24 -15.72 -5.18
C ILE A 128 -14.48 -16.67 -4.22
N HIS A 129 -13.78 -17.69 -4.74
CA HIS A 129 -13.02 -18.61 -3.91
C HIS A 129 -11.89 -17.91 -3.15
N ASN A 130 -11.28 -16.85 -3.72
CA ASN A 130 -10.23 -16.07 -3.09
C ASN A 130 -10.79 -15.07 -2.07
N THR A 131 -11.91 -14.42 -2.34
CA THR A 131 -12.53 -13.51 -1.37
C THR A 131 -13.12 -14.24 -0.17
N ARG A 132 -13.68 -15.44 -0.34
CA ARG A 132 -14.08 -16.32 0.78
C ARG A 132 -12.90 -16.60 1.71
N LYS A 133 -11.75 -16.91 1.12
CA LYS A 133 -10.52 -17.15 1.88
C LYS A 133 -10.05 -15.88 2.58
N LEU A 134 -10.15 -14.74 1.90
CA LEU A 134 -9.85 -13.43 2.49
C LEU A 134 -10.71 -13.14 3.72
N ASP A 135 -12.04 -13.35 3.64
CA ASP A 135 -12.94 -13.16 4.77
C ASP A 135 -12.53 -14.01 5.98
N GLY A 136 -12.30 -15.31 5.77
CA GLY A 136 -11.91 -16.22 6.85
C GLY A 136 -10.57 -15.85 7.49
N ILE A 137 -9.54 -15.60 6.68
CA ILE A 137 -8.21 -15.26 7.18
C ILE A 137 -8.23 -13.91 7.90
N ARG A 138 -8.95 -12.93 7.35
CA ARG A 138 -8.99 -11.61 7.96
C ARG A 138 -9.60 -11.62 9.35
N ASP A 139 -10.69 -12.34 9.53
CA ASP A 139 -11.34 -12.49 10.84
C ASP A 139 -10.45 -13.29 11.82
N GLU A 140 -9.74 -14.33 11.34
CA GLU A 140 -8.79 -15.09 12.17
C GLU A 140 -7.63 -14.22 12.67
N ILE A 141 -7.09 -13.32 11.84
CA ILE A 141 -6.05 -12.37 12.26
C ILE A 141 -6.51 -11.54 13.46
N ASP A 142 -7.77 -11.10 13.48
CA ASP A 142 -8.32 -10.36 14.62
C ASP A 142 -8.55 -11.28 15.84
N ALA A 143 -9.04 -12.51 15.62
CA ALA A 143 -9.29 -13.48 16.68
C ALA A 143 -8.02 -13.91 17.44
N LEU A 144 -6.88 -13.95 16.73
CA LEU A 144 -5.58 -14.31 17.32
C LEU A 144 -5.01 -13.26 18.27
N CYS A 145 -5.55 -12.04 18.29
CA CYS A 145 -5.07 -10.94 19.14
C CYS A 145 -3.53 -10.75 19.09
N LEU A 146 -2.96 -10.82 17.90
CA LEU A 146 -1.51 -10.75 17.69
C LEU A 146 -0.91 -9.41 18.19
N PRO A 147 0.34 -9.40 18.67
CA PRO A 147 1.09 -8.17 18.85
C PRO A 147 1.12 -7.33 17.57
N GLU A 148 1.22 -6.02 17.70
CA GLU A 148 1.05 -5.07 16.59
C GLU A 148 1.93 -5.39 15.38
N ILE A 149 3.23 -5.67 15.59
CA ILE A 149 4.17 -5.97 14.49
C ILE A 149 3.84 -7.31 13.85
N GLU A 150 3.48 -8.33 14.64
CA GLU A 150 3.09 -9.64 14.09
C GLU A 150 1.79 -9.56 13.31
N LYS A 151 0.82 -8.78 13.80
CA LYS A 151 -0.41 -8.46 13.07
C LYS A 151 -0.10 -7.76 11.74
N ALA A 152 0.82 -6.80 11.74
CA ALA A 152 1.25 -6.11 10.53
C ALA A 152 1.90 -7.06 9.51
N VAL A 153 2.72 -8.01 9.95
CA VAL A 153 3.30 -9.05 9.08
C VAL A 153 2.20 -9.93 8.47
N ALA A 154 1.23 -10.36 9.26
CA ALA A 154 0.10 -11.16 8.77
C ALA A 154 -0.76 -10.39 7.75
N LEU A 155 -1.10 -9.13 8.02
CA LEU A 155 -1.86 -8.26 7.12
C LEU A 155 -1.09 -7.97 5.83
N THR A 156 0.20 -7.70 5.91
CA THR A 156 1.05 -7.51 4.72
C THR A 156 1.07 -8.77 3.88
N SER A 157 1.25 -9.94 4.49
CA SER A 157 1.19 -11.23 3.80
C SER A 157 -0.15 -11.44 3.09
N LEU A 158 -1.26 -11.09 3.74
CA LEU A 158 -2.61 -11.20 3.17
C LEU A 158 -2.81 -10.27 1.98
N ILE A 159 -2.41 -9.01 2.08
CA ILE A 159 -2.50 -8.04 0.97
C ILE A 159 -1.68 -8.52 -0.23
N LEU A 160 -0.43 -8.96 -0.02
CA LEU A 160 0.43 -9.49 -1.07
C LEU A 160 -0.17 -10.72 -1.75
N ALA A 161 -0.76 -11.65 -0.98
CA ALA A 161 -1.40 -12.84 -1.51
C ALA A 161 -2.63 -12.51 -2.37
N MET A 162 -3.41 -11.50 -1.98
CA MET A 162 -4.56 -11.05 -2.75
C MET A 162 -4.15 -10.32 -4.04
N ASP A 163 -3.04 -9.57 -4.01
CA ASP A 163 -2.48 -8.91 -5.20
C ASP A 163 -1.94 -9.93 -6.23
N GLU A 164 -1.42 -11.08 -5.78
CA GLU A 164 -0.99 -12.16 -6.67
C GLU A 164 -2.13 -12.78 -7.49
N VAL A 165 -3.38 -12.66 -7.06
CA VAL A 165 -4.55 -13.30 -7.68
C VAL A 165 -5.64 -12.33 -8.13
N ASP A 166 -5.35 -11.04 -8.18
CA ASP A 166 -6.31 -10.03 -8.59
C ASP A 166 -6.52 -9.97 -10.12
N SER A 167 -7.61 -9.38 -10.53
CA SER A 167 -7.97 -9.09 -11.91
C SER A 167 -8.14 -7.60 -12.11
N THR A 168 -7.07 -6.84 -11.81
CA THR A 168 -7.03 -5.39 -11.89
C THR A 168 -5.87 -4.89 -12.75
N LEU A 169 -5.84 -3.59 -12.99
CA LEU A 169 -4.73 -2.89 -13.65
C LEU A 169 -3.67 -2.40 -12.64
N GLY A 170 -3.67 -2.91 -11.41
CA GLY A 170 -2.77 -2.48 -10.34
C GLY A 170 -3.37 -1.39 -9.43
N HIS A 171 -4.69 -1.18 -9.51
CA HIS A 171 -5.45 -0.30 -8.62
C HIS A 171 -6.93 -0.74 -8.54
N PHE A 172 -7.64 -0.31 -7.50
CA PHE A 172 -9.02 -0.72 -7.22
C PHE A 172 -10.07 0.33 -7.59
N THR A 173 -9.80 1.19 -8.55
CA THR A 173 -10.78 2.19 -9.03
C THR A 173 -11.55 1.74 -10.26
N SER A 174 -11.07 0.70 -10.93
CA SER A 174 -11.77 0.02 -12.03
C SER A 174 -11.26 -1.41 -12.18
N TYR A 175 -12.13 -2.30 -12.67
CA TYR A 175 -11.79 -3.73 -12.79
C TYR A 175 -11.87 -4.18 -14.24
N LEU A 176 -11.14 -5.24 -14.57
CA LEU A 176 -11.13 -5.82 -15.91
C LEU A 176 -12.50 -6.43 -16.24
N LYS A 177 -12.83 -6.50 -17.55
CA LYS A 177 -14.04 -7.17 -18.04
C LYS A 177 -13.89 -8.68 -18.02
N ASP A 178 -12.68 -9.14 -18.33
CA ASP A 178 -12.34 -10.55 -18.39
C ASP A 178 -11.38 -10.89 -17.24
N TRP A 179 -11.50 -12.12 -16.74
CA TRP A 179 -10.63 -12.59 -15.68
C TRP A 179 -9.18 -12.69 -16.16
N SER A 180 -8.26 -12.12 -15.41
CA SER A 180 -6.83 -12.36 -15.63
C SER A 180 -6.48 -13.82 -15.35
N SER A 181 -5.49 -14.36 -16.05
CA SER A 181 -5.05 -15.75 -15.84
C SER A 181 -4.64 -16.03 -14.38
N ARG A 182 -4.09 -15.07 -13.69
CA ARG A 182 -3.70 -15.18 -12.29
C ARG A 182 -4.88 -15.29 -11.34
N SER A 183 -6.06 -14.74 -11.69
CA SER A 183 -7.26 -14.78 -10.84
C SER A 183 -7.82 -16.18 -10.61
N TYR A 184 -7.50 -17.15 -11.46
CA TYR A 184 -7.88 -18.55 -11.31
C TYR A 184 -7.05 -19.32 -10.27
N LYS A 185 -5.91 -18.77 -9.86
CA LYS A 185 -5.08 -19.38 -8.81
C LYS A 185 -5.74 -19.20 -7.44
N GLU A 186 -5.48 -20.15 -6.56
CA GLU A 186 -5.81 -20.00 -5.15
C GLU A 186 -4.82 -19.07 -4.47
N MET A 187 -5.33 -18.10 -3.71
CA MET A 187 -4.51 -17.24 -2.90
C MET A 187 -3.80 -18.03 -1.80
N ARG A 188 -2.55 -17.73 -1.56
CA ARG A 188 -1.75 -18.37 -0.53
C ARG A 188 -0.83 -17.36 0.13
N LEU A 189 -0.93 -17.24 1.44
CA LEU A 189 -0.03 -16.40 2.23
C LEU A 189 1.38 -16.97 2.21
N LYS A 190 2.35 -16.07 2.12
CA LYS A 190 3.78 -16.33 2.28
C LYS A 190 4.34 -15.36 3.30
N VAL A 191 5.38 -15.74 4.02
CA VAL A 191 6.08 -14.78 4.85
C VAL A 191 6.62 -13.67 3.92
N PRO A 192 6.32 -12.39 4.18
CA PRO A 192 6.91 -11.29 3.41
C PRO A 192 8.44 -11.36 3.46
N LYS A 193 9.13 -10.76 2.51
CA LYS A 193 10.61 -10.68 2.53
C LYS A 193 11.09 -9.68 3.57
N ILE A 194 10.75 -9.96 4.83
CA ILE A 194 11.17 -9.19 5.99
C ILE A 194 12.65 -9.40 6.27
N PHE A 195 13.23 -8.46 7.00
CA PHE A 195 14.61 -8.51 7.49
C PHE A 195 14.64 -8.06 8.95
N GLU A 196 15.70 -8.47 9.67
CA GLU A 196 15.91 -8.06 11.05
C GLU A 196 16.40 -6.62 11.08
N ASN A 197 15.63 -5.73 11.71
CA ASN A 197 16.05 -4.34 11.88
C ASN A 197 17.00 -4.22 13.06
N THR A 198 18.18 -3.67 12.83
CA THR A 198 19.18 -3.36 13.86
C THR A 198 18.98 -1.99 14.46
N GLU A 199 18.45 -1.04 13.67
CA GLU A 199 18.21 0.33 14.07
C GLU A 199 16.80 0.55 14.64
N GLU A 200 16.65 1.56 15.47
CA GLU A 200 15.36 1.99 16.00
C GLU A 200 14.66 2.94 15.00
N ASN A 201 14.09 2.34 13.96
CA ASN A 201 13.27 3.08 13.01
C ASN A 201 11.93 3.50 13.64
N VAL A 202 11.35 4.58 13.15
CA VAL A 202 10.05 5.10 13.59
C VAL A 202 9.06 5.02 12.43
N VAL A 203 7.85 4.57 12.72
CA VAL A 203 6.75 4.52 11.74
C VAL A 203 5.60 5.36 12.27
N LEU A 204 5.24 6.38 11.52
CA LEU A 204 4.17 7.32 11.83
C LEU A 204 3.00 7.14 10.87
N LYS A 205 1.80 7.46 11.35
CA LYS A 205 0.60 7.59 10.52
C LYS A 205 -0.03 8.94 10.80
N GLY A 206 0.02 9.84 9.83
CA GLY A 206 -0.55 11.17 10.01
C GLY A 206 -0.39 12.06 8.80
N ASP A 207 -1.04 13.22 8.90
CA ASP A 207 -0.86 14.29 7.95
C ASP A 207 0.59 14.80 8.00
N ILE A 208 1.17 15.05 6.84
CA ILE A 208 2.57 15.46 6.71
C ILE A 208 2.86 16.76 7.45
N PHE A 209 1.96 17.74 7.40
CA PHE A 209 2.14 19.03 8.02
C PHE A 209 2.16 18.94 9.56
N ASP A 210 1.48 17.94 10.13
CA ASP A 210 1.54 17.69 11.57
C ASP A 210 2.76 16.83 11.94
N SER A 211 3.03 15.80 11.16
CA SER A 211 4.17 14.91 11.41
C SER A 211 5.50 15.64 11.35
N MET A 212 5.68 16.57 10.40
CA MET A 212 6.94 17.33 10.25
C MET A 212 7.25 18.28 11.41
N LYS A 213 6.27 18.73 12.18
CA LYS A 213 6.47 19.73 13.23
C LYS A 213 7.47 19.32 14.31
N ASN A 214 7.59 18.02 14.56
CA ASN A 214 8.41 17.47 15.64
C ASN A 214 9.50 16.51 15.14
N ILE A 215 9.86 16.59 13.86
CA ILE A 215 10.89 15.74 13.26
C ILE A 215 12.23 16.48 13.25
N ALA A 216 13.24 15.83 13.83
CA ALA A 216 14.63 16.28 13.76
C ALA A 216 15.45 15.18 13.06
N VAL A 217 15.84 15.43 11.82
CA VAL A 217 16.59 14.50 10.96
C VAL A 217 17.56 15.29 10.08
N ASP A 218 18.56 14.60 9.53
CA ASP A 218 19.53 15.22 8.63
C ASP A 218 18.93 15.50 7.25
N PHE A 219 17.97 14.65 6.80
CA PHE A 219 17.36 14.77 5.47
C PHE A 219 15.89 14.38 5.48
N ALA A 220 15.06 15.14 4.77
CA ALA A 220 13.66 14.81 4.51
C ALA A 220 13.47 14.44 3.03
N TYR A 221 13.00 13.23 2.77
CA TYR A 221 12.57 12.77 1.46
C TYR A 221 11.05 12.95 1.33
N LEU A 222 10.63 13.80 0.42
CA LEU A 222 9.23 14.16 0.24
C LEU A 222 8.81 13.87 -1.22
N ASP A 223 7.95 12.90 -1.40
CA ASP A 223 7.36 12.50 -2.69
C ASP A 223 5.83 12.47 -2.56
N PRO A 224 5.18 13.64 -2.49
CA PRO A 224 3.76 13.74 -2.28
C PRO A 224 2.97 13.13 -3.44
N PRO A 225 1.72 12.67 -3.21
CA PRO A 225 0.84 12.32 -4.29
C PRO A 225 0.59 13.55 -5.18
N TYR A 226 0.67 13.37 -6.47
CA TYR A 226 0.43 14.46 -7.43
C TYR A 226 -0.66 14.04 -8.42
N GLY A 227 -1.52 15.00 -8.74
CA GLY A 227 -2.57 14.81 -9.71
C GLY A 227 -2.02 14.71 -11.15
N SER A 228 -2.84 14.20 -12.04
CA SER A 228 -2.54 14.18 -13.47
C SER A 228 -2.61 15.60 -14.04
N ASN A 229 -1.46 16.19 -14.39
CA ASN A 229 -1.35 17.49 -15.05
C ASN A 229 -1.56 17.42 -16.57
N ASN A 230 -2.29 16.45 -17.08
CA ASN A 230 -2.55 16.36 -18.49
C ASN A 230 -3.66 17.36 -18.90
N GLU A 231 -3.29 18.52 -19.41
CA GLU A 231 -4.22 19.58 -19.86
C GLU A 231 -5.22 19.10 -20.92
N LYS A 232 -4.93 17.99 -21.61
CA LYS A 232 -5.77 17.42 -22.67
C LYS A 232 -6.82 16.42 -22.15
N MET A 233 -6.72 16.00 -20.89
CA MET A 233 -7.68 15.10 -20.26
C MET A 233 -8.43 15.86 -19.16
N PRO A 234 -9.74 15.66 -18.99
CA PRO A 234 -10.40 16.15 -17.78
C PRO A 234 -9.62 15.65 -16.59
N PRO A 235 -9.38 16.51 -15.57
CA PRO A 235 -8.57 16.13 -14.42
C PRO A 235 -9.14 14.86 -13.82
N SER A 236 -8.29 13.88 -13.59
CA SER A 236 -8.70 12.66 -12.94
C SER A 236 -9.24 13.04 -11.56
N ARG A 237 -10.54 12.87 -11.35
CA ARG A 237 -11.18 13.09 -10.04
C ARG A 237 -10.87 11.97 -9.06
N VAL A 238 -10.17 10.93 -9.50
CA VAL A 238 -9.83 9.80 -8.66
C VAL A 238 -8.63 10.16 -7.83
N ARG A 239 -8.83 10.30 -6.53
CA ARG A 239 -7.79 10.59 -5.56
C ARG A 239 -6.94 9.35 -5.29
N TYR A 240 -5.70 9.57 -4.90
CA TYR A 240 -4.74 8.51 -4.57
C TYR A 240 -5.26 7.53 -3.51
N ALA A 241 -5.97 8.03 -2.51
CA ALA A 241 -6.66 7.22 -1.51
C ALA A 241 -7.62 6.18 -2.12
N SER A 242 -8.21 6.47 -3.28
CA SER A 242 -9.13 5.57 -3.97
C SER A 242 -8.44 4.39 -4.65
N TYR A 243 -7.18 4.54 -5.05
CA TYR A 243 -6.47 3.47 -5.76
C TYR A 243 -6.29 2.22 -4.92
N TYR A 244 -6.07 2.39 -3.61
CA TYR A 244 -5.75 1.31 -2.67
C TYR A 244 -6.77 1.20 -1.52
N HIS A 245 -8.01 1.63 -1.78
CA HIS A 245 -9.08 1.62 -0.77
C HIS A 245 -9.35 0.23 -0.18
N VAL A 246 -9.20 -0.84 -0.98
CA VAL A 246 -9.39 -2.21 -0.51
C VAL A 246 -8.28 -2.62 0.46
N TRP A 247 -7.04 -2.20 0.24
CA TRP A 247 -5.95 -2.44 1.21
C TRP A 247 -6.25 -1.78 2.56
N ALA A 248 -6.77 -0.55 2.55
CA ALA A 248 -7.20 0.12 3.77
C ALA A 248 -8.31 -0.67 4.49
N THR A 249 -9.26 -1.22 3.74
CA THR A 249 -10.33 -2.04 4.31
C THR A 249 -9.81 -3.35 4.88
N ILE A 250 -8.87 -4.02 4.20
CA ILE A 250 -8.20 -5.22 4.72
C ILE A 250 -7.46 -4.89 6.03
N CYS A 251 -6.74 -3.77 6.10
CA CYS A 251 -6.04 -3.39 7.33
C CYS A 251 -7.00 -3.12 8.48
N LYS A 252 -8.07 -2.34 8.25
CA LYS A 252 -9.03 -1.90 9.28
C LYS A 252 -10.05 -2.95 9.67
N ASN A 253 -10.49 -3.80 8.73
CA ASN A 253 -11.63 -4.72 8.85
C ASN A 253 -12.92 -4.05 9.35
N ASP A 254 -13.12 -2.80 8.97
CA ASP A 254 -14.19 -1.94 9.45
C ASP A 254 -15.50 -2.04 8.65
N LYS A 255 -15.50 -2.85 7.58
CA LYS A 255 -16.69 -3.13 6.75
C LYS A 255 -17.46 -1.86 6.36
N PRO A 256 -16.80 -0.87 5.74
CA PRO A 256 -17.38 0.46 5.54
C PRO A 256 -18.50 0.46 4.51
N PRO A 257 -19.37 1.49 4.50
CA PRO A 257 -20.21 1.79 3.36
C PRO A 257 -19.37 1.97 2.10
N VAL A 258 -19.87 1.48 0.98
CA VAL A 258 -19.19 1.53 -0.33
C VAL A 258 -20.06 2.21 -1.37
N PHE A 259 -19.43 2.79 -2.40
CA PHE A 259 -20.12 3.52 -3.47
C PHE A 259 -19.47 3.33 -4.84
N GLY A 260 -20.22 3.62 -5.89
CA GLY A 260 -19.74 3.58 -7.28
C GLY A 260 -19.50 2.17 -7.82
N ALA A 261 -19.16 2.08 -9.10
CA ALA A 261 -19.01 0.80 -9.81
C ALA A 261 -17.83 -0.06 -9.30
N ALA A 262 -16.84 0.56 -8.68
CA ALA A 262 -15.70 -0.13 -8.08
C ALA A 262 -15.88 -0.43 -6.59
N LEU A 263 -17.05 -0.12 -6.02
CA LEU A 263 -17.37 -0.31 -4.61
C LEU A 263 -16.29 0.30 -3.68
N ARG A 264 -15.96 1.58 -3.94
CA ARG A 264 -14.99 2.31 -3.13
C ARG A 264 -15.54 2.64 -1.75
N ARG A 265 -14.68 2.70 -0.76
CA ARG A 265 -15.02 3.21 0.58
C ARG A 265 -15.54 4.64 0.48
N GLU A 266 -16.57 5.01 1.21
CA GLU A 266 -17.11 6.37 1.20
C GLU A 266 -16.11 7.44 1.62
N ASP A 267 -15.20 7.10 2.54
CA ASP A 267 -14.13 8.00 3.01
C ASP A 267 -13.04 8.27 1.96
N THR A 268 -13.08 7.61 0.80
CA THR A 268 -12.23 7.89 -0.36
C THR A 268 -12.90 8.78 -1.41
N SER A 269 -14.10 9.29 -1.12
CA SER A 269 -14.77 10.23 -2.00
C SER A 269 -14.00 11.55 -2.12
N ASP A 270 -14.19 12.28 -3.22
CA ASP A 270 -13.51 13.55 -3.47
C ASP A 270 -13.80 14.61 -2.38
N ARG A 271 -14.90 14.45 -1.65
CA ARG A 271 -15.27 15.35 -0.54
C ARG A 271 -14.45 15.11 0.72
N VAL A 272 -14.01 13.87 0.96
CA VAL A 272 -13.34 13.45 2.21
C VAL A 272 -11.85 13.31 2.01
N ALA A 273 -11.43 12.69 0.90
CA ALA A 273 -10.04 12.34 0.65
C ALA A 273 -9.25 13.40 -0.14
N ALA A 274 -9.81 14.60 -0.34
CA ALA A 274 -9.12 15.67 -1.05
C ALA A 274 -7.88 16.12 -0.26
N THR A 275 -6.73 16.15 -0.92
CA THR A 275 -5.49 16.69 -0.38
C THR A 275 -5.03 17.90 -1.21
N VAL A 276 -4.30 18.81 -0.59
CA VAL A 276 -3.73 19.99 -1.28
C VAL A 276 -2.77 19.59 -2.38
N PHE A 277 -2.09 18.44 -2.26
CA PHE A 277 -1.12 17.94 -3.24
C PHE A 277 -1.78 17.42 -4.53
N GLU A 278 -3.04 16.99 -4.47
CA GLU A 278 -3.82 16.51 -5.62
C GLU A 278 -4.77 17.59 -6.18
N GLU A 279 -4.68 18.81 -5.67
CA GLU A 279 -5.49 19.94 -6.13
C GLU A 279 -4.96 20.47 -7.45
N PHE A 280 -5.75 20.35 -8.51
CA PHE A 280 -5.39 20.77 -9.88
C PHE A 280 -5.99 22.13 -10.26
N ARG A 281 -6.76 22.76 -9.39
CA ARG A 281 -7.25 24.13 -9.66
C ARG A 281 -6.10 25.12 -9.59
N LYS A 282 -6.24 26.18 -10.37
CA LYS A 282 -5.33 27.31 -10.33
C LYS A 282 -5.90 28.38 -9.38
N ASP A 283 -5.00 29.10 -8.74
CA ASP A 283 -5.33 30.31 -8.00
C ASP A 283 -5.59 31.49 -8.95
N ASP A 284 -5.89 32.66 -8.38
CA ASP A 284 -6.18 33.88 -9.14
C ASP A 284 -5.00 34.37 -9.99
N ASP A 285 -3.77 33.98 -9.64
CA ASP A 285 -2.55 34.29 -10.35
C ASP A 285 -2.22 33.25 -11.46
N GLY A 286 -3.05 32.22 -11.61
CA GLY A 286 -2.87 31.16 -12.59
C GLY A 286 -1.88 30.06 -12.21
N HIS A 287 -1.40 29.99 -10.97
CA HIS A 287 -0.54 28.94 -10.46
C HIS A 287 -1.36 27.77 -9.91
N PHE A 288 -0.88 26.53 -10.09
CA PHE A 288 -1.51 25.38 -9.46
C PHE A 288 -1.41 25.45 -7.94
N ILE A 289 -2.53 25.30 -7.25
CA ILE A 289 -2.60 25.35 -5.78
C ILE A 289 -1.69 24.29 -5.13
N ALA A 290 -1.65 23.09 -5.71
CA ALA A 290 -0.78 22.00 -5.25
C ALA A 290 0.72 22.35 -5.24
N VAL A 291 1.18 23.26 -6.09
CA VAL A 291 2.60 23.68 -6.14
C VAL A 291 2.97 24.61 -4.99
N LYS A 292 1.98 25.26 -4.38
CA LYS A 292 2.19 26.16 -3.24
C LYS A 292 2.14 25.43 -1.88
N ALA A 293 1.65 24.20 -1.85
CA ALA A 293 1.62 23.36 -0.65
C ALA A 293 2.96 22.70 -0.40
#